data_9492700aa9ce3884bc282ebb0e479bd7
#
_entry.id   9492700aa9ce3884bc282ebb0e479bd7
#
_cell.length_a   1.000
_cell.length_b   1.000
_cell.length_c   1.000
_cell.angle_alpha   90.00
_cell.angle_beta   90.00
_cell.angle_gamma   90.00
#
_symmetry.space_group_name_H-M   'P 1'
#
loop_
_entity.id
_entity.type
_entity.pdbx_description
1 polymer ?
#
loop_
_entity_poly.entity_id
_entity_poly.type
_entity_poly.pdbx_seq_one_letter_code
_entity_poly.pdbx_strand_id
1 'polypeptide(L)'
;MQTETLAIVRPPTTGDQNLASRLSKGFRDASCCVAVYSSPEVSALAPEDLGDTTLVVVSPGQCIETSGNEEAFLSKVARARKRILASVGPVHSQGYLSRLSRGIHFDALFDLGFVPQRDSHSEVTDLAYHFVFNGLTREEEPLAAEPANPAERTIPWVLVGPRSGRNRDLLGALFEHQVDPGGFCLLHARQKNTTPLEPTLSGPQLQAILSKARYYLWCTERHGGYYESFRFIVALLAGTVPCKIEPALTTVWLDVPGVYASVSAFDTEVRNMGYSEMYRRARDFYVSRGRLGEHLSGALRLV
;
A
#
# COMPACT_ATOMS: atom_id res chain seq x y z
N MET A 1 8.05 -25.63 16.54
CA MET A 1 7.63 -25.03 15.27
C MET A 1 8.90 -24.70 14.49
N GLN A 2 9.04 -25.22 13.28
CA GLN A 2 10.15 -24.82 12.41
C GLN A 2 9.94 -23.36 12.00
N THR A 3 10.95 -22.52 12.18
CA THR A 3 10.90 -21.13 11.73
C THR A 3 10.96 -21.14 10.21
N GLU A 4 9.94 -20.58 9.55
CA GLU A 4 9.91 -20.52 8.09
C GLU A 4 10.93 -19.52 7.58
N THR A 5 11.72 -19.95 6.59
CA THR A 5 12.69 -19.08 5.91
C THR A 5 12.03 -18.44 4.70
N LEU A 6 12.05 -17.11 4.66
CA LEU A 6 11.47 -16.29 3.63
C LEU A 6 12.52 -15.42 2.95
N ALA A 7 12.43 -15.28 1.66
CA ALA A 7 13.17 -14.28 0.91
C ALA A 7 12.20 -13.31 0.22
N ILE A 8 12.41 -12.03 0.39
CA ILE A 8 11.64 -10.99 -0.32
C ILE A 8 12.51 -10.44 -1.43
N VAL A 9 12.01 -10.49 -2.66
CA VAL A 9 12.68 -9.95 -3.85
C VAL A 9 11.96 -8.70 -4.33
N ARG A 10 12.72 -7.65 -4.57
CA ARG A 10 12.23 -6.35 -4.99
C ARG A 10 13.08 -5.74 -6.10
N PRO A 11 12.53 -4.89 -6.95
CA PRO A 11 13.34 -4.03 -7.81
C PRO A 11 14.01 -2.92 -6.97
N PRO A 12 15.02 -2.25 -7.50
CA PRO A 12 15.73 -1.17 -6.80
C PRO A 12 14.93 0.13 -6.66
N THR A 13 13.66 0.18 -7.07
CA THR A 13 12.82 1.38 -7.02
C THR A 13 12.36 1.73 -5.61
N THR A 14 12.21 3.03 -5.30
CA THR A 14 11.88 3.50 -3.94
C THR A 14 10.50 3.02 -3.46
N GLY A 15 9.50 3.01 -4.34
CA GLY A 15 8.14 2.57 -3.97
C GLY A 15 8.09 1.10 -3.55
N ASP A 16 8.77 0.25 -4.30
CA ASP A 16 8.84 -1.18 -4.04
C ASP A 16 9.73 -1.51 -2.83
N GLN A 17 10.73 -0.66 -2.54
CA GLN A 17 11.51 -0.75 -1.30
C GLN A 17 10.62 -0.59 -0.06
N ASN A 18 9.69 0.36 -0.09
CA ASN A 18 8.76 0.58 1.01
C ASN A 18 7.85 -0.63 1.24
N LEU A 19 7.33 -1.25 0.17
CA LEU A 19 6.52 -2.47 0.30
C LEU A 19 7.35 -3.63 0.84
N ALA A 20 8.53 -3.87 0.27
CA ALA A 20 9.42 -4.95 0.71
C ALA A 20 9.86 -4.79 2.17
N SER A 21 10.19 -3.56 2.58
CA SER A 21 10.52 -3.23 3.97
C SER A 21 9.35 -3.53 4.90
N ARG A 22 8.13 -3.14 4.51
CA ARG A 22 6.93 -3.36 5.30
C ARG A 22 6.60 -4.85 5.43
N LEU A 23 6.65 -5.60 4.33
CA LEU A 23 6.49 -7.06 4.34
C LEU A 23 7.53 -7.74 5.23
N SER A 24 8.80 -7.31 5.15
CA SER A 24 9.88 -7.82 5.99
C SER A 24 9.60 -7.62 7.48
N LYS A 25 9.12 -6.43 7.88
CA LYS A 25 8.71 -6.16 9.26
C LYS A 25 7.55 -7.05 9.69
N GLY A 26 6.50 -7.14 8.88
CA GLY A 26 5.34 -7.96 9.17
C GLY A 26 5.69 -9.45 9.30
N PHE A 27 6.51 -10.00 8.42
CA PHE A 27 6.95 -11.40 8.55
C PHE A 27 7.86 -11.65 9.76
N ARG A 28 8.73 -10.68 10.12
CA ARG A 28 9.51 -10.77 11.37
C ARG A 28 8.62 -10.70 12.61
N ASP A 29 7.59 -9.86 12.60
CA ASP A 29 6.57 -9.84 13.66
C ASP A 29 5.85 -11.19 13.79
N ALA A 30 5.70 -11.92 12.68
CA ALA A 30 5.18 -13.29 12.62
C ALA A 30 6.22 -14.38 12.97
N SER A 31 7.41 -14.00 13.45
CA SER A 31 8.51 -14.90 13.82
C SER A 31 9.12 -15.68 12.64
N CYS A 32 9.05 -15.15 11.43
CA CYS A 32 9.74 -15.71 10.26
C CYS A 32 11.19 -15.18 10.18
N CYS A 33 12.10 -16.02 9.66
CA CYS A 33 13.44 -15.57 9.27
C CYS A 33 13.35 -14.95 7.87
N VAL A 34 13.67 -13.66 7.73
CA VAL A 34 13.46 -12.90 6.49
C VAL A 34 14.72 -12.29 5.96
N ALA A 35 15.12 -12.65 4.74
CA ALA A 35 16.11 -11.96 3.92
C ALA A 35 15.41 -11.06 2.88
N VAL A 36 16.05 -9.95 2.51
CA VAL A 36 15.53 -9.05 1.47
C VAL A 36 16.63 -8.85 0.43
N TYR A 37 16.31 -9.14 -0.82
CA TYR A 37 17.24 -9.03 -1.95
C TYR A 37 16.69 -8.05 -3.00
N SER A 38 17.59 -7.32 -3.62
CA SER A 38 17.29 -6.67 -4.91
C SER A 38 17.36 -7.70 -6.04
N SER A 39 16.70 -7.42 -7.16
CA SER A 39 16.70 -8.32 -8.31
C SER A 39 18.10 -8.63 -8.88
N PRO A 40 19.09 -7.70 -8.93
CA PRO A 40 20.46 -8.04 -9.30
C PRO A 40 21.15 -8.99 -8.31
N GLU A 41 20.91 -8.82 -6.99
CA GLU A 41 21.46 -9.72 -5.98
C GLU A 41 20.95 -11.15 -6.15
N VAL A 42 19.64 -11.32 -6.46
CA VAL A 42 19.07 -12.64 -6.76
C VAL A 42 19.78 -13.30 -7.94
N SER A 43 20.06 -12.56 -9.02
CA SER A 43 20.76 -13.10 -10.18
C SER A 43 22.18 -13.62 -9.85
N ALA A 44 22.80 -13.05 -8.80
CA ALA A 44 24.15 -13.40 -8.33
C ALA A 44 24.17 -14.52 -7.28
N LEU A 45 23.05 -14.92 -6.69
CA LEU A 45 23.00 -15.99 -5.69
C LEU A 45 23.47 -17.34 -6.25
N ALA A 46 23.98 -18.21 -5.40
CA ALA A 46 24.22 -19.59 -5.76
C ALA A 46 22.89 -20.33 -6.05
N PRO A 47 22.89 -21.32 -6.92
CA PRO A 47 21.65 -22.02 -7.32
C PRO A 47 20.86 -22.63 -6.15
N GLU A 48 21.54 -23.04 -5.11
CA GLU A 48 21.00 -23.71 -3.91
C GLU A 48 20.37 -22.74 -2.89
N ASP A 49 20.74 -21.45 -2.94
CA ASP A 49 20.39 -20.48 -1.88
C ASP A 49 18.87 -20.24 -1.71
N LEU A 50 18.08 -20.52 -2.75
CA LEU A 50 16.63 -20.32 -2.73
C LEU A 50 15.82 -21.64 -2.69
N GLY A 51 16.47 -22.82 -2.75
CA GLY A 51 15.78 -24.11 -2.93
C GLY A 51 14.72 -24.43 -1.86
N ASP A 52 15.04 -24.18 -0.59
CA ASP A 52 14.14 -24.45 0.53
C ASP A 52 13.40 -23.21 1.04
N THR A 53 13.44 -22.13 0.27
CA THR A 53 12.94 -20.82 0.68
C THR A 53 11.56 -20.55 0.09
N THR A 54 10.66 -19.95 0.87
CA THR A 54 9.46 -19.31 0.35
C THR A 54 9.82 -17.93 -0.15
N LEU A 55 9.63 -17.69 -1.44
CA LEU A 55 9.99 -16.45 -2.12
C LEU A 55 8.77 -15.53 -2.26
N VAL A 56 8.87 -14.31 -1.77
CA VAL A 56 7.88 -13.25 -1.98
C VAL A 56 8.43 -12.24 -2.97
N VAL A 57 7.79 -12.09 -4.12
CA VAL A 57 8.24 -11.20 -5.19
C VAL A 57 7.34 -9.97 -5.26
N VAL A 58 7.96 -8.80 -5.20
CA VAL A 58 7.30 -7.51 -5.34
C VAL A 58 7.60 -6.96 -6.74
N SER A 59 6.58 -6.56 -7.48
CA SER A 59 6.72 -5.98 -8.84
C SER A 59 7.60 -6.83 -9.79
N PRO A 60 7.23 -8.09 -10.08
CA PRO A 60 8.08 -9.04 -10.81
C PRO A 60 8.57 -8.52 -12.15
N GLY A 61 7.72 -7.79 -12.92
CA GLY A 61 8.11 -7.20 -14.19
C GLY A 61 9.29 -6.24 -14.07
N GLN A 62 9.31 -5.41 -13.06
CA GLN A 62 10.44 -4.51 -12.78
C GLN A 62 11.66 -5.28 -12.25
N CYS A 63 11.45 -6.35 -11.45
CA CYS A 63 12.53 -7.22 -11.02
C CYS A 63 13.26 -7.83 -12.23
N ILE A 64 12.53 -8.32 -13.22
CA ILE A 64 13.09 -8.86 -14.45
C ILE A 64 13.89 -7.78 -15.20
N GLU A 65 13.29 -6.60 -15.44
CA GLU A 65 13.92 -5.48 -16.15
C GLU A 65 15.22 -4.99 -15.48
N THR A 66 15.28 -5.07 -14.14
CA THR A 66 16.42 -4.55 -13.37
C THR A 66 17.38 -5.62 -12.86
N SER A 67 17.14 -6.89 -13.20
CA SER A 67 17.95 -8.02 -12.73
C SER A 67 19.39 -8.04 -13.30
N GLY A 68 19.60 -7.35 -14.42
CA GLY A 68 20.86 -7.38 -15.17
C GLY A 68 21.05 -8.67 -16.00
N ASN A 69 20.38 -9.76 -15.65
CA ASN A 69 20.35 -11.02 -16.38
C ASN A 69 19.02 -11.73 -16.12
N GLU A 70 18.09 -11.58 -17.09
CA GLU A 70 16.74 -12.13 -17.00
C GLU A 70 16.73 -13.65 -16.85
N GLU A 71 17.51 -14.38 -17.64
CA GLU A 71 17.55 -15.84 -17.63
C GLU A 71 18.05 -16.36 -16.27
N ALA A 72 19.15 -15.78 -15.75
CA ALA A 72 19.66 -16.13 -14.44
C ALA A 72 18.64 -15.83 -13.34
N PHE A 73 18.00 -14.67 -13.38
CA PHE A 73 16.95 -14.30 -12.44
C PHE A 73 15.79 -15.28 -12.42
N LEU A 74 15.21 -15.56 -13.59
CA LEU A 74 14.07 -16.48 -13.75
C LEU A 74 14.42 -17.90 -13.30
N SER A 75 15.63 -18.39 -13.67
CA SER A 75 16.14 -19.69 -13.24
C SER A 75 16.26 -19.82 -11.72
N LYS A 76 16.70 -18.75 -11.03
CA LYS A 76 16.79 -18.73 -9.55
C LYS A 76 15.41 -18.69 -8.90
N VAL A 77 14.53 -17.81 -9.37
CA VAL A 77 13.15 -17.71 -8.86
C VAL A 77 12.40 -19.04 -9.02
N ALA A 78 12.60 -19.74 -10.13
CA ALA A 78 11.96 -21.04 -10.40
C ALA A 78 12.37 -22.13 -9.40
N ARG A 79 13.51 -22.01 -8.73
CA ARG A 79 14.01 -23.01 -7.75
C ARG A 79 13.43 -22.84 -6.35
N ALA A 80 12.83 -21.69 -6.04
CA ALA A 80 12.21 -21.48 -4.75
C ALA A 80 11.11 -22.52 -4.49
N ARG A 81 11.04 -23.03 -3.26
CA ARG A 81 10.05 -24.00 -2.82
C ARG A 81 8.63 -23.52 -3.07
N LYS A 82 8.35 -22.26 -2.77
CA LYS A 82 7.09 -21.55 -3.01
C LYS A 82 7.37 -20.16 -3.52
N ARG A 83 6.50 -19.66 -4.38
CA ARG A 83 6.59 -18.33 -5.00
C ARG A 83 5.30 -17.57 -4.79
N ILE A 84 5.38 -16.48 -4.06
CA ILE A 84 4.25 -15.63 -3.72
C ILE A 84 4.40 -14.29 -4.41
N LEU A 85 3.40 -13.88 -5.16
CA LEU A 85 3.29 -12.53 -5.68
C LEU A 85 2.70 -11.62 -4.60
N ALA A 86 3.39 -10.57 -4.20
CA ALA A 86 2.83 -9.54 -3.32
C ALA A 86 2.49 -8.27 -4.10
N SER A 87 1.25 -7.81 -3.97
CA SER A 87 0.76 -6.62 -4.67
C SER A 87 0.04 -5.66 -3.73
N VAL A 88 0.22 -4.36 -3.96
CA VAL A 88 -0.56 -3.26 -3.35
C VAL A 88 -1.40 -2.52 -4.37
N GLY A 89 -1.26 -2.89 -5.64
CA GLY A 89 -2.02 -2.32 -6.73
C GLY A 89 -3.35 -3.02 -6.98
N PRO A 90 -4.18 -2.46 -7.85
CA PRO A 90 -5.48 -3.04 -8.18
C PRO A 90 -5.30 -4.33 -8.99
N VAL A 91 -5.61 -5.46 -8.37
CA VAL A 91 -5.57 -6.77 -9.01
C VAL A 91 -6.98 -7.12 -9.50
N HIS A 92 -7.37 -6.62 -10.67
CA HIS A 92 -8.76 -6.75 -11.12
C HIS A 92 -8.98 -7.69 -12.30
N SER A 93 -7.92 -8.10 -12.98
CA SER A 93 -8.09 -8.89 -14.19
C SER A 93 -6.92 -9.83 -14.42
N GLN A 94 -7.22 -10.96 -15.06
CA GLN A 94 -6.21 -11.93 -15.49
C GLN A 94 -5.13 -11.29 -16.37
N GLY A 95 -5.49 -10.38 -17.26
CA GLY A 95 -4.53 -9.65 -18.09
C GLY A 95 -3.60 -8.72 -17.32
N TYR A 96 -4.03 -8.21 -16.15
CA TYR A 96 -3.16 -7.46 -15.26
C TYR A 96 -2.18 -8.38 -14.53
N LEU A 97 -2.62 -9.52 -14.03
CA LEU A 97 -1.77 -10.52 -13.38
C LEU A 97 -0.76 -11.12 -14.34
N SER A 98 -1.15 -11.45 -15.57
CA SER A 98 -0.23 -11.94 -16.59
C SER A 98 0.87 -10.93 -16.90
N ARG A 99 0.55 -9.63 -16.91
CA ARG A 99 1.55 -8.56 -17.09
C ARG A 99 2.46 -8.40 -15.86
N LEU A 100 1.91 -8.60 -14.65
CA LEU A 100 2.70 -8.54 -13.42
C LEU A 100 3.65 -9.72 -13.32
N SER A 101 3.17 -10.93 -13.61
CA SER A 101 3.96 -12.16 -13.46
C SER A 101 5.06 -12.31 -14.49
N ARG A 102 4.89 -11.79 -15.72
CA ARG A 102 5.85 -11.86 -16.83
C ARG A 102 6.50 -13.25 -17.00
N GLY A 103 5.70 -14.29 -16.94
CA GLY A 103 6.18 -15.66 -17.11
C GLY A 103 6.71 -16.35 -15.86
N ILE A 104 6.74 -15.69 -14.71
CA ILE A 104 6.96 -16.37 -13.43
C ILE A 104 5.66 -17.07 -13.04
N HIS A 105 5.75 -18.37 -12.77
CA HIS A 105 4.66 -19.11 -12.16
C HIS A 105 4.65 -18.86 -10.66
N PHE A 106 3.57 -18.30 -10.14
CA PHE A 106 3.36 -18.09 -8.71
C PHE A 106 2.39 -19.12 -8.16
N ASP A 107 2.59 -19.53 -6.91
CA ASP A 107 1.72 -20.45 -6.18
C ASP A 107 0.59 -19.68 -5.49
N ALA A 108 0.83 -18.42 -5.09
CA ALA A 108 -0.17 -17.59 -4.44
C ALA A 108 0.01 -16.09 -4.76
N LEU A 109 -1.07 -15.34 -4.55
CA LEU A 109 -1.12 -13.89 -4.56
C LEU A 109 -1.49 -13.35 -3.18
N PHE A 110 -0.60 -12.54 -2.60
CA PHE A 110 -0.89 -11.74 -1.42
C PHE A 110 -1.27 -10.32 -1.86
N ASP A 111 -2.56 -10.01 -1.77
CA ASP A 111 -3.10 -8.70 -2.14
C ASP A 111 -3.27 -7.82 -0.89
N LEU A 112 -2.44 -6.76 -0.80
CA LEU A 112 -2.48 -5.76 0.27
C LEU A 112 -3.24 -4.50 -0.15
N GLY A 113 -3.68 -4.43 -1.39
CA GLY A 113 -4.24 -3.20 -1.98
C GLY A 113 -5.75 -3.15 -2.03
N PHE A 114 -6.43 -4.29 -1.97
CA PHE A 114 -7.82 -4.39 -2.32
C PHE A 114 -8.61 -5.34 -1.40
N VAL A 115 -9.85 -4.98 -1.09
CA VAL A 115 -10.80 -5.93 -0.48
C VAL A 115 -11.57 -6.63 -1.58
N PRO A 116 -11.57 -7.97 -1.59
CA PRO A 116 -12.31 -8.73 -2.56
C PRO A 116 -13.81 -8.43 -2.48
N GLN A 117 -14.40 -7.99 -3.56
CA GLN A 117 -15.82 -8.26 -3.82
C GLN A 117 -15.92 -9.75 -4.14
N ARG A 118 -16.78 -10.47 -3.44
CA ARG A 118 -16.94 -11.93 -3.59
C ARG A 118 -17.08 -12.40 -5.05
N ASP A 119 -17.60 -11.56 -5.92
CA ASP A 119 -17.94 -11.89 -7.30
C ASP A 119 -16.84 -11.57 -8.33
N SER A 120 -15.83 -10.77 -7.99
CA SER A 120 -14.81 -10.32 -8.94
C SER A 120 -13.54 -11.16 -8.97
N HIS A 121 -13.36 -12.08 -8.04
CA HIS A 121 -12.13 -12.90 -7.92
C HIS A 121 -12.24 -14.27 -8.56
N SER A 122 -13.44 -14.80 -8.81
CA SER A 122 -13.63 -16.09 -9.49
C SER A 122 -13.07 -16.12 -10.92
N GLU A 123 -12.85 -14.96 -11.53
CA GLU A 123 -12.30 -14.86 -12.88
C GLU A 123 -10.79 -14.68 -12.94
N VAL A 124 -10.14 -14.50 -11.77
CA VAL A 124 -8.81 -13.91 -11.80
C VAL A 124 -7.70 -14.91 -11.84
N THR A 125 -7.85 -16.15 -11.34
CA THR A 125 -6.63 -16.99 -11.31
C THR A 125 -6.80 -18.47 -10.97
N ASP A 126 -5.90 -19.28 -11.53
CA ASP A 126 -5.45 -20.54 -10.96
C ASP A 126 -4.54 -20.36 -9.73
N LEU A 127 -4.32 -19.10 -9.29
CA LEU A 127 -3.49 -18.75 -8.13
C LEU A 127 -4.31 -18.78 -6.85
N ALA A 128 -3.75 -19.31 -5.77
CA ALA A 128 -4.32 -19.14 -4.44
C ALA A 128 -4.34 -17.65 -4.06
N TYR A 129 -5.54 -17.05 -4.01
CA TYR A 129 -5.71 -15.64 -3.68
C TYR A 129 -5.90 -15.44 -2.18
N HIS A 130 -5.09 -14.55 -1.59
CA HIS A 130 -5.20 -14.17 -0.19
C HIS A 130 -5.22 -12.64 -0.07
N PHE A 131 -6.33 -12.11 0.41
CA PHE A 131 -6.35 -10.73 0.88
C PHE A 131 -5.55 -10.63 2.18
N VAL A 132 -4.56 -9.76 2.20
CA VAL A 132 -3.74 -9.45 3.37
C VAL A 132 -4.03 -8.03 3.81
N PHE A 133 -4.74 -7.87 4.92
CA PHE A 133 -4.96 -6.54 5.47
C PHE A 133 -3.62 -5.90 5.86
N ASN A 134 -3.36 -4.74 5.29
CA ASN A 134 -2.14 -3.99 5.57
C ASN A 134 -2.27 -3.23 6.90
N GLY A 135 -2.30 -3.99 8.01
CA GLY A 135 -2.39 -3.46 9.37
C GLY A 135 -1.11 -2.79 9.84
N LEU A 136 -1.09 -2.29 11.05
CA LEU A 136 0.12 -1.75 11.69
C LEU A 136 1.11 -2.88 12.01
N THR A 137 2.40 -2.59 11.95
CA THR A 137 3.44 -3.48 12.49
C THR A 137 3.57 -3.25 14.00
N ARG A 138 4.25 -4.18 14.70
CA ARG A 138 4.52 -4.03 16.14
C ARG A 138 5.23 -2.72 16.50
N GLU A 139 6.14 -2.27 15.64
CA GLU A 139 6.86 -1.00 15.82
C GLU A 139 5.98 0.23 15.59
N GLU A 140 4.95 0.12 14.74
CA GLU A 140 4.09 1.22 14.35
C GLU A 140 2.92 1.46 15.31
N GLU A 141 2.45 0.42 16.00
CA GLU A 141 1.35 0.56 16.97
C GLU A 141 1.57 1.65 18.03
N PRO A 142 2.74 1.73 18.70
CA PRO A 142 2.99 2.79 19.67
C PRO A 142 2.98 4.18 19.03
N LEU A 143 3.48 4.31 17.79
CA LEU A 143 3.52 5.58 17.07
C LEU A 143 2.12 6.09 16.71
N ALA A 144 1.20 5.17 16.41
CA ALA A 144 -0.19 5.50 16.14
C ALA A 144 -1.02 5.71 17.45
N ALA A 145 -0.50 5.31 18.62
CA ALA A 145 -1.25 5.31 19.87
C ALA A 145 -1.51 6.70 20.44
N GLU A 146 -0.62 7.66 20.22
CA GLU A 146 -0.78 9.02 20.72
C GLU A 146 -1.56 9.89 19.75
N PRO A 147 -2.72 10.43 20.15
CA PRO A 147 -3.40 11.43 19.32
C PRO A 147 -2.50 12.68 19.30
N ALA A 148 -2.12 13.08 18.08
CA ALA A 148 -1.39 14.31 17.94
C ALA A 148 -2.20 15.49 18.46
N ASN A 149 -1.55 16.41 19.15
CA ASN A 149 -2.18 17.61 19.67
C ASN A 149 -2.86 18.39 18.52
N PRO A 150 -4.19 18.59 18.56
CA PRO A 150 -4.89 19.30 17.48
C PRO A 150 -4.39 20.75 17.28
N ALA A 151 -3.85 21.39 18.32
CA ALA A 151 -3.31 22.74 18.24
C ALA A 151 -2.03 22.85 17.38
N GLU A 152 -1.29 21.75 17.23
CA GLU A 152 -0.08 21.68 16.42
C GLU A 152 -0.40 21.42 14.93
N ARG A 153 -1.65 21.12 14.60
CA ARG A 153 -2.13 20.82 13.25
C ARG A 153 -2.58 22.08 12.53
N THR A 154 -1.60 22.81 12.01
CA THR A 154 -1.82 24.14 11.39
C THR A 154 -2.31 24.03 9.94
N ILE A 155 -2.14 22.88 9.28
CA ILE A 155 -2.59 22.65 7.91
C ILE A 155 -3.95 21.92 7.97
N PRO A 156 -5.05 22.53 7.52
CA PRO A 156 -6.38 21.92 7.60
C PRO A 156 -6.44 20.61 6.80
N TRP A 157 -5.94 20.59 5.58
CA TRP A 157 -5.90 19.39 4.75
C TRP A 157 -4.70 19.37 3.80
N VAL A 158 -4.31 18.20 3.37
CA VAL A 158 -3.23 17.96 2.40
C VAL A 158 -3.78 17.12 1.25
N LEU A 159 -3.51 17.53 0.01
CA LEU A 159 -3.77 16.78 -1.22
C LEU A 159 -2.47 16.67 -2.00
N VAL A 160 -1.90 15.47 -2.08
CA VAL A 160 -0.67 15.19 -2.83
C VAL A 160 -0.92 14.02 -3.78
N GLY A 161 -0.60 14.21 -5.05
CA GLY A 161 -0.79 13.17 -6.06
C GLY A 161 -0.45 13.61 -7.47
N PRO A 162 -0.64 12.72 -8.47
CA PRO A 162 -0.42 13.07 -9.86
C PRO A 162 -1.48 14.06 -10.36
N ARG A 163 -1.13 14.84 -11.39
CA ARG A 163 -2.08 15.69 -12.14
C ARG A 163 -3.01 14.85 -12.98
N SER A 164 -3.94 14.15 -12.33
CA SER A 164 -5.04 13.45 -12.99
C SER A 164 -6.28 14.33 -13.06
N GLY A 165 -7.24 14.00 -13.94
CA GLY A 165 -8.57 14.64 -13.95
C GLY A 165 -9.21 14.56 -12.57
N ARG A 166 -9.24 13.37 -11.98
CA ARG A 166 -9.86 13.12 -10.67
C ARG A 166 -9.25 13.93 -9.53
N ASN A 167 -7.93 14.10 -9.48
CA ASN A 167 -7.31 14.94 -8.44
C ASN A 167 -7.62 16.43 -8.64
N ARG A 168 -7.79 16.89 -9.90
CA ARG A 168 -8.24 18.25 -10.19
C ARG A 168 -9.71 18.45 -9.81
N ASP A 169 -10.56 17.47 -10.12
CA ASP A 169 -11.98 17.48 -9.75
C ASP A 169 -12.15 17.48 -8.23
N LEU A 170 -11.35 16.68 -7.52
CA LEU A 170 -11.31 16.68 -6.06
C LEU A 170 -10.90 18.06 -5.51
N LEU A 171 -9.87 18.66 -6.06
CA LEU A 171 -9.45 20.02 -5.66
C LEU A 171 -10.54 21.06 -5.94
N GLY A 172 -11.19 21.00 -7.13
CA GLY A 172 -12.34 21.84 -7.47
C GLY A 172 -13.47 21.70 -6.44
N ALA A 173 -13.84 20.47 -6.10
CA ALA A 173 -14.89 20.19 -5.13
C ALA A 173 -14.54 20.71 -3.72
N LEU A 174 -13.27 20.68 -3.29
CA LEU A 174 -12.85 21.28 -2.02
C LEU A 174 -13.11 22.79 -1.99
N PHE A 175 -12.87 23.50 -3.08
CA PHE A 175 -13.17 24.93 -3.18
C PHE A 175 -14.68 25.21 -3.27
N GLU A 176 -15.43 24.45 -4.06
CA GLU A 176 -16.87 24.57 -4.19
C GLU A 176 -17.61 24.38 -2.85
N HIS A 177 -17.16 23.41 -2.06
CA HIS A 177 -17.69 23.16 -0.71
C HIS A 177 -17.11 24.07 0.37
N GLN A 178 -16.25 25.03 -0.01
CA GLN A 178 -15.61 25.98 0.92
C GLN A 178 -14.89 25.26 2.08
N VAL A 179 -14.34 24.08 1.83
CA VAL A 179 -13.47 23.40 2.79
C VAL A 179 -12.26 24.30 3.03
N ASP A 180 -11.91 24.52 4.30
CA ASP A 180 -10.91 25.47 4.78
C ASP A 180 -9.81 25.81 3.73
N PRO A 181 -9.69 27.07 3.26
CA PRO A 181 -8.79 27.44 2.17
C PRO A 181 -7.30 27.33 2.51
N GLY A 182 -6.95 27.16 3.77
CA GLY A 182 -5.56 27.02 4.26
C GLY A 182 -4.89 25.68 3.95
N GLY A 183 -5.49 24.83 3.12
CA GLY A 183 -4.95 23.51 2.77
C GLY A 183 -3.68 23.55 1.92
N PHE A 184 -2.92 22.46 1.94
CA PHE A 184 -1.73 22.27 1.11
C PHE A 184 -2.05 21.33 -0.07
N CYS A 185 -1.76 21.79 -1.29
CA CYS A 185 -1.95 21.00 -2.49
C CYS A 185 -0.67 20.94 -3.32
N LEU A 186 -0.25 19.71 -3.69
CA LEU A 186 0.82 19.47 -4.65
C LEU A 186 0.37 18.40 -5.66
N LEU A 187 0.04 18.84 -6.88
CA LEU A 187 -0.24 17.95 -8.01
C LEU A 187 0.96 17.95 -8.96
N HIS A 188 1.66 16.84 -9.06
CA HIS A 188 2.87 16.68 -9.88
C HIS A 188 2.56 15.96 -11.20
N ALA A 189 3.40 16.18 -12.23
CA ALA A 189 3.29 15.42 -13.47
C ALA A 189 3.49 13.94 -13.21
N ARG A 190 2.80 13.09 -13.99
CA ARG A 190 3.01 11.66 -13.94
C ARG A 190 4.41 11.37 -14.48
N GLN A 191 5.29 10.83 -13.64
CA GLN A 191 6.61 10.40 -14.09
C GLN A 191 6.45 9.26 -15.11
N LYS A 192 6.76 9.56 -16.36
CA LYS A 192 7.20 8.54 -17.33
C LYS A 192 8.70 8.41 -17.09
N ASN A 193 9.16 7.24 -16.90
CA ASN A 193 10.45 6.70 -16.46
C ASN A 193 11.78 7.43 -16.79
N THR A 194 11.83 8.68 -17.19
CA THR A 194 13.05 9.22 -17.81
C THR A 194 13.59 10.55 -17.32
N THR A 195 12.85 11.37 -16.58
CA THR A 195 13.47 12.57 -15.97
C THR A 195 12.55 13.19 -14.92
N PRO A 196 13.03 13.51 -13.69
CA PRO A 196 12.26 14.28 -12.72
C PRO A 196 12.27 15.76 -13.14
N LEU A 197 11.31 16.17 -13.95
CA LEU A 197 11.15 17.58 -14.36
C LEU A 197 10.30 18.41 -13.39
N GLU A 198 9.63 17.77 -12.43
CA GLU A 198 8.79 18.46 -11.45
C GLU A 198 9.11 18.01 -10.02
N PRO A 199 8.99 18.90 -9.04
CA PRO A 199 9.23 18.57 -7.65
C PRO A 199 8.22 17.52 -7.18
N THR A 200 8.72 16.38 -6.77
CA THR A 200 7.98 15.34 -6.05
C THR A 200 8.41 15.34 -4.59
N LEU A 201 7.47 15.15 -3.68
CA LEU A 201 7.81 15.02 -2.27
C LEU A 201 8.48 13.67 -2.02
N SER A 202 9.63 13.67 -1.37
CA SER A 202 10.19 12.46 -0.78
C SER A 202 9.33 11.96 0.38
N GLY A 203 9.47 10.71 0.77
CA GLY A 203 8.77 10.15 1.93
C GLY A 203 8.91 11.02 3.21
N PRO A 204 10.13 11.41 3.61
CA PRO A 204 10.34 12.31 4.76
C PRO A 204 9.68 13.68 4.64
N GLN A 205 9.68 14.28 3.43
CA GLN A 205 9.01 15.57 3.20
C GLN A 205 7.49 15.44 3.33
N LEU A 206 6.89 14.40 2.75
CA LEU A 206 5.47 14.12 2.90
C LEU A 206 5.12 13.90 4.37
N GLN A 207 5.92 13.11 5.10
CA GLN A 207 5.72 12.88 6.53
C GLN A 207 5.78 14.17 7.35
N ALA A 208 6.72 15.06 7.04
CA ALA A 208 6.86 16.36 7.71
C ALA A 208 5.66 17.29 7.46
N ILE A 209 5.06 17.23 6.25
CA ILE A 209 3.84 18.00 5.94
C ILE A 209 2.64 17.37 6.67
N LEU A 210 2.48 16.06 6.56
CA LEU A 210 1.39 15.35 7.21
C LEU A 210 1.42 15.51 8.73
N SER A 211 2.59 15.54 9.37
CA SER A 211 2.71 15.77 10.81
C SER A 211 2.13 17.11 11.28
N LYS A 212 1.88 18.05 10.39
CA LYS A 212 1.23 19.34 10.65
C LYS A 212 -0.20 19.43 10.10
N ALA A 213 -0.68 18.39 9.44
CA ALA A 213 -1.98 18.37 8.80
C ALA A 213 -3.05 17.67 9.67
N ARG A 214 -4.30 18.12 9.55
CA ARG A 214 -5.45 17.44 10.16
C ARG A 214 -5.94 16.29 9.29
N TYR A 215 -6.09 16.53 7.98
CA TYR A 215 -6.67 15.58 7.03
C TYR A 215 -5.75 15.35 5.84
N TYR A 216 -5.55 14.10 5.45
CA TYR A 216 -4.88 13.74 4.20
C TYR A 216 -5.93 13.26 3.21
N LEU A 217 -6.16 14.05 2.17
CA LEU A 217 -7.18 13.82 1.16
C LEU A 217 -6.56 13.23 -0.11
N TRP A 218 -7.21 12.26 -0.71
CA TRP A 218 -6.87 11.75 -2.04
C TRP A 218 -8.04 11.00 -2.68
N CYS A 219 -7.94 10.79 -3.99
CA CYS A 219 -8.76 9.82 -4.73
C CYS A 219 -7.86 8.91 -5.55
N THR A 220 -8.36 7.76 -5.98
CA THR A 220 -7.62 6.91 -6.91
C THR A 220 -7.46 7.59 -8.25
N GLU A 221 -6.29 7.44 -8.87
CA GLU A 221 -6.01 8.01 -10.19
C GLU A 221 -6.89 7.39 -11.28
N ARG A 222 -7.22 6.10 -11.15
CA ARG A 222 -8.02 5.33 -12.11
C ARG A 222 -9.40 5.00 -11.53
N HIS A 223 -10.38 4.85 -12.40
CA HIS A 223 -11.68 4.31 -12.00
C HIS A 223 -11.52 2.84 -11.56
N GLY A 224 -12.11 2.49 -10.44
CA GLY A 224 -12.06 1.15 -9.85
C GLY A 224 -11.61 1.20 -8.40
N GLY A 225 -12.46 0.70 -7.52
CA GLY A 225 -12.32 0.79 -6.08
C GLY A 225 -11.14 0.03 -5.52
N TYR A 226 -9.98 0.65 -5.53
CA TYR A 226 -8.76 0.08 -4.99
C TYR A 226 -8.34 0.85 -3.73
N TYR A 227 -7.99 0.09 -2.71
CA TYR A 227 -7.72 0.62 -1.38
C TYR A 227 -6.24 0.94 -1.20
N GLU A 228 -5.79 2.07 -1.49
CA GLU A 228 -4.38 2.47 -1.34
C GLU A 228 -3.94 2.43 0.14
N SER A 229 -3.88 1.23 0.73
CA SER A 229 -3.65 0.98 2.15
C SER A 229 -2.42 1.69 2.72
N PHE A 230 -1.37 1.86 1.91
CA PHE A 230 -0.17 2.61 2.30
C PHE A 230 -0.45 4.06 2.66
N ARG A 231 -1.36 4.72 1.96
CA ARG A 231 -1.71 6.12 2.26
C ARG A 231 -2.40 6.25 3.62
N PHE A 232 -3.23 5.27 3.97
CA PHE A 232 -3.86 5.21 5.29
C PHE A 232 -2.82 5.07 6.39
N ILE A 233 -1.88 4.12 6.23
CA ILE A 233 -0.81 3.91 7.21
C ILE A 233 0.08 5.15 7.36
N VAL A 234 0.52 5.74 6.25
CA VAL A 234 1.37 6.94 6.28
C VAL A 234 0.66 8.09 6.98
N ALA A 235 -0.62 8.29 6.75
CA ALA A 235 -1.42 9.30 7.43
C ALA A 235 -1.51 9.02 8.94
N LEU A 236 -1.88 7.80 9.32
CA LEU A 236 -2.00 7.40 10.73
C LEU A 236 -0.69 7.58 11.50
N LEU A 237 0.44 7.15 10.93
CA LEU A 237 1.75 7.30 11.55
C LEU A 237 2.21 8.76 11.66
N ALA A 238 1.68 9.64 10.83
CA ALA A 238 1.88 11.08 10.93
C ALA A 238 0.90 11.75 11.90
N GLY A 239 -0.03 11.01 12.48
CA GLY A 239 -1.12 11.55 13.30
C GLY A 239 -2.15 12.33 12.49
N THR A 240 -2.31 12.06 11.20
CA THR A 240 -3.22 12.73 10.28
C THR A 240 -4.39 11.80 9.97
N VAL A 241 -5.61 12.33 9.89
CA VAL A 241 -6.78 11.53 9.49
C VAL A 241 -6.68 11.18 8.01
N PRO A 242 -6.65 9.88 7.65
CA PRO A 242 -6.73 9.47 6.25
C PRO A 242 -8.13 9.71 5.69
N CYS A 243 -8.23 10.36 4.52
CA CYS A 243 -9.52 10.72 3.92
C CYS A 243 -9.50 10.42 2.42
N LYS A 244 -9.99 9.24 2.04
CA LYS A 244 -10.11 8.83 0.65
C LYS A 244 -11.49 9.17 0.09
N ILE A 245 -11.51 9.97 -0.97
CA ILE A 245 -12.75 10.29 -1.69
C ILE A 245 -12.88 9.31 -2.86
N GLU A 246 -13.72 8.27 -2.69
CA GLU A 246 -13.88 7.20 -3.67
C GLU A 246 -15.29 6.62 -3.64
N PRO A 247 -16.23 7.14 -4.46
CA PRO A 247 -17.62 6.69 -4.47
C PRO A 247 -17.77 5.19 -4.69
N ALA A 248 -16.93 4.59 -5.54
CA ALA A 248 -17.00 3.17 -5.86
C ALA A 248 -16.63 2.26 -4.66
N LEU A 249 -15.95 2.79 -3.65
CA LEU A 249 -15.55 2.02 -2.46
C LEU A 249 -16.58 2.07 -1.33
N THR A 250 -17.45 3.06 -1.30
CA THR A 250 -18.38 3.25 -0.19
C THR A 250 -19.39 2.12 -0.05
N THR A 251 -19.69 1.41 -1.13
CA THR A 251 -20.58 0.22 -1.12
C THR A 251 -19.87 -1.04 -0.61
N VAL A 252 -18.53 -1.09 -0.69
CA VAL A 252 -17.70 -2.25 -0.33
C VAL A 252 -17.02 -2.05 1.02
N TRP A 253 -16.73 -0.80 1.35
CA TRP A 253 -15.94 -0.37 2.49
C TRP A 253 -16.72 0.48 3.49
N LEU A 254 -18.01 0.25 3.62
CA LEU A 254 -18.89 0.99 4.53
C LEU A 254 -18.35 1.11 5.96
N ASP A 255 -17.52 0.17 6.38
CA ASP A 255 -16.98 0.12 7.74
C ASP A 255 -15.56 0.68 7.89
N VAL A 256 -14.92 1.11 6.80
CA VAL A 256 -13.56 1.68 6.87
C VAL A 256 -13.63 3.18 7.12
N PRO A 257 -13.23 3.66 8.31
CA PRO A 257 -13.17 5.10 8.60
C PRO A 257 -12.22 5.81 7.63
N GLY A 258 -12.66 6.96 7.13
CA GLY A 258 -11.87 7.75 6.21
C GLY A 258 -12.09 7.43 4.72
N VAL A 259 -13.13 6.67 4.36
CA VAL A 259 -13.58 6.48 2.97
C VAL A 259 -14.91 7.20 2.77
N TYR A 260 -14.97 8.10 1.81
CA TYR A 260 -16.13 8.98 1.56
C TYR A 260 -16.60 8.90 0.13
N ALA A 261 -17.93 8.98 -0.07
CA ALA A 261 -18.53 9.03 -1.40
C ALA A 261 -18.23 10.36 -2.13
N SER A 262 -18.06 11.45 -1.38
CA SER A 262 -17.87 12.80 -1.93
C SER A 262 -17.17 13.71 -0.92
N VAL A 263 -16.72 14.88 -1.38
CA VAL A 263 -16.22 15.96 -0.52
C VAL A 263 -17.30 16.45 0.44
N SER A 264 -18.57 16.51 0.01
CA SER A 264 -19.69 16.88 0.88
C SER A 264 -19.86 15.90 2.06
N ALA A 265 -19.73 14.59 1.81
CA ALA A 265 -19.82 13.58 2.86
C ALA A 265 -18.64 13.72 3.87
N PHE A 266 -17.44 13.96 3.37
CA PHE A 266 -16.27 14.26 4.19
C PHE A 266 -16.48 15.52 5.05
N ASP A 267 -16.89 16.65 4.44
CA ASP A 267 -17.11 17.92 5.15
C ASP A 267 -18.18 17.78 6.23
N THR A 268 -19.25 17.04 5.94
CA THR A 268 -20.30 16.72 6.92
C THR A 268 -19.74 15.97 8.12
N GLU A 269 -18.89 14.96 7.91
CA GLU A 269 -18.31 14.20 9.01
C GLU A 269 -17.30 15.05 9.83
N VAL A 270 -16.50 15.89 9.15
CA VAL A 270 -15.59 16.85 9.82
C VAL A 270 -16.36 17.78 10.77
N ARG A 271 -17.50 18.32 10.32
CA ARG A 271 -18.34 19.22 11.16
C ARG A 271 -18.97 18.49 12.34
N ASN A 272 -19.35 17.23 12.15
CA ASN A 272 -20.05 16.47 13.18
C ASN A 272 -19.10 15.91 14.26
N MET A 273 -17.90 15.50 13.88
CA MET A 273 -16.98 14.79 14.79
C MET A 273 -15.72 15.57 15.14
N GLY A 274 -15.22 16.36 14.21
CA GLY A 274 -13.92 17.01 14.33
C GLY A 274 -12.71 16.05 14.22
N TYR A 275 -11.53 16.64 14.15
CA TYR A 275 -10.28 15.93 13.89
C TYR A 275 -9.98 14.79 14.89
N SER A 276 -10.04 15.06 16.19
CA SER A 276 -9.61 14.10 17.21
C SER A 276 -10.44 12.82 17.22
N GLU A 277 -11.74 12.94 17.06
CA GLU A 277 -12.64 11.79 17.03
C GLU A 277 -12.49 10.99 15.73
N MET A 278 -12.36 11.67 14.59
CA MET A 278 -12.11 11.02 13.31
C MET A 278 -10.77 10.26 13.32
N TYR A 279 -9.71 10.86 13.88
CA TYR A 279 -8.41 10.21 14.02
C TYR A 279 -8.50 8.97 14.92
N ARG A 280 -9.15 9.10 16.09
CA ARG A 280 -9.35 7.99 17.02
C ARG A 280 -10.08 6.82 16.34
N ARG A 281 -11.17 7.07 15.61
CA ARG A 281 -11.92 6.04 14.88
C ARG A 281 -11.08 5.33 13.84
N ALA A 282 -10.32 6.07 13.04
CA ALA A 282 -9.43 5.50 12.04
C ALA A 282 -8.34 4.63 12.69
N ARG A 283 -7.69 5.12 13.74
CA ARG A 283 -6.69 4.37 14.51
C ARG A 283 -7.28 3.09 15.12
N ASP A 284 -8.40 3.22 15.84
CA ASP A 284 -9.03 2.09 16.54
C ASP A 284 -9.46 0.99 15.56
N PHE A 285 -9.92 1.38 14.37
CA PHE A 285 -10.19 0.43 13.28
C PHE A 285 -8.92 -0.36 12.90
N TYR A 286 -7.79 0.32 12.66
CA TYR A 286 -6.54 -0.35 12.28
C TYR A 286 -5.98 -1.24 13.40
N VAL A 287 -6.08 -0.81 14.65
CA VAL A 287 -5.66 -1.61 15.81
C VAL A 287 -6.57 -2.84 15.98
N SER A 288 -7.88 -2.69 15.84
CA SER A 288 -8.84 -3.79 16.02
C SER A 288 -8.79 -4.85 14.92
N ARG A 289 -8.32 -4.51 13.71
CA ARG A 289 -8.18 -5.46 12.59
C ARG A 289 -6.97 -6.37 12.72
N GLY A 290 -6.08 -6.13 13.66
CA GLY A 290 -4.89 -6.93 13.90
C GLY A 290 -3.66 -6.43 13.13
N ARG A 291 -2.53 -6.98 13.50
CA ARG A 291 -1.23 -6.59 12.93
C ARG A 291 -1.01 -7.17 11.55
N LEU A 292 -0.22 -6.49 10.74
CA LEU A 292 0.22 -6.99 9.43
C LEU A 292 0.84 -8.40 9.54
N GLY A 293 1.65 -8.66 10.57
CA GLY A 293 2.29 -9.96 10.79
C GLY A 293 1.28 -11.10 11.01
N GLU A 294 0.17 -10.84 11.68
CA GLU A 294 -0.90 -11.83 11.91
C GLU A 294 -1.58 -12.21 10.58
N HIS A 295 -1.88 -11.22 9.74
CA HIS A 295 -2.48 -11.43 8.43
C HIS A 295 -1.55 -12.16 7.47
N LEU A 296 -0.26 -11.78 7.44
CA LEU A 296 0.76 -12.46 6.65
C LEU A 296 0.96 -13.92 7.11
N SER A 297 1.03 -14.15 8.42
CA SER A 297 1.13 -15.51 8.97
C SER A 297 -0.10 -16.36 8.64
N GLY A 298 -1.30 -15.77 8.73
CA GLY A 298 -2.54 -16.43 8.34
C GLY A 298 -2.54 -16.86 6.87
N ALA A 299 -2.20 -15.93 5.98
CA ALA A 299 -2.11 -16.20 4.54
C ALA A 299 -1.03 -17.24 4.21
N LEU A 300 0.13 -17.16 4.86
CA LEU A 300 1.24 -18.08 4.61
C LEU A 300 0.92 -19.55 4.96
N ARG A 301 0.08 -19.76 5.96
CA ARG A 301 -0.36 -21.14 6.35
C ARG A 301 -1.30 -21.78 5.33
N LEU A 302 -1.91 -21.00 4.47
CA LEU A 302 -2.88 -21.46 3.48
C LEU A 302 -2.21 -21.74 2.12
N VAL A 303 -0.99 -21.33 1.92
CA VAL A 303 -0.14 -21.61 0.75
C VAL A 303 0.74 -22.83 1.01
#